data_30ca58cae684cb67a9bb6317ac6f3c25
#
_entry.id   30ca58cae684cb67a9bb6317ac6f3c25
#
_cell.length_a   1.000
_cell.length_b   1.000
_cell.length_c   1.000
_cell.angle_alpha   90.00
_cell.angle_beta   90.00
_cell.angle_gamma   90.00
#
_symmetry.space_group_name_H-M   'P 1'
#
loop_
_entity.id
_entity.type
_entity.pdbx_description
1 polymer ?
#
loop_
_entity_poly.entity_id
_entity_poly.type
_entity_poly.pdbx_seq_one_letter_code
_entity_poly.pdbx_strand_id
1 'polypeptide(L)'
;MEVIQQILILYIVAGVGFALTKTKVFNDHTIKAMTTITANVGIPALTVVKLLDVEDPTLLPSLMQTILISFVLLFVLLGAAYLIFRKEAQVRRSIFVQMSAFCNCGFMGYPVITAALGATGLMHAIGFNVAYSFVVWTVGVRLFAGRQPGMWKKMINPTLIASIISMVMFALSLRLPTVIHSAFNYLADMTTPLSMLITGSYMTRITRDIAVDKKMWFTCGVRLVLFPLITMALTMFLPIELIQKQTLFITMLMPCGSVMVIQALTYGTEESARLATGGVALSTILSAATIPLLLQLMPLFA
;
A
#
# COMPACT_ATOMS: atom_id res chain seq x y z
N MET A 1 21.50 8.32 2.39
CA MET A 1 21.92 7.73 1.09
C MET A 1 21.38 6.32 0.89
N GLU A 2 21.38 5.46 1.90
CA GLU A 2 20.90 4.07 1.82
C GLU A 2 19.43 3.93 1.34
N VAL A 3 18.52 4.76 1.85
CA VAL A 3 17.10 4.71 1.45
C VAL A 3 16.89 5.02 -0.03
N ILE A 4 17.63 6.01 -0.57
CA ILE A 4 17.54 6.36 -1.98
C ILE A 4 18.10 5.24 -2.86
N GLN A 5 19.21 4.62 -2.45
CA GLN A 5 19.75 3.45 -3.16
C GLN A 5 18.77 2.29 -3.15
N GLN A 6 18.12 2.02 -2.01
CA GLN A 6 17.09 0.97 -1.93
C GLN A 6 15.90 1.25 -2.86
N ILE A 7 15.45 2.49 -2.91
CA ILE A 7 14.38 2.90 -3.83
C ILE A 7 14.81 2.67 -5.29
N LEU A 8 16.03 3.04 -5.67
CA LEU A 8 16.55 2.79 -7.01
C LEU A 8 16.60 1.30 -7.34
N ILE A 9 17.05 0.46 -6.39
CA ILE A 9 17.05 -0.99 -6.55
C ILE A 9 15.61 -1.51 -6.84
N LEU A 10 14.62 -1.05 -6.09
CA LEU A 10 13.23 -1.43 -6.29
C LEU A 10 12.73 -1.03 -7.70
N TYR A 11 13.08 0.17 -8.17
CA TYR A 11 12.70 0.61 -9.51
C TYR A 11 13.46 -0.13 -10.63
N ILE A 12 14.71 -0.55 -10.40
CA ILE A 12 15.44 -1.42 -11.36
C ILE A 12 14.70 -2.76 -11.50
N VAL A 13 14.29 -3.38 -10.39
CA VAL A 13 13.51 -4.62 -10.43
C VAL A 13 12.15 -4.41 -11.10
N ALA A 14 11.48 -3.27 -10.84
CA ALA A 14 10.27 -2.90 -11.55
C ALA A 14 10.52 -2.72 -13.06
N GLY A 15 11.66 -2.15 -13.45
CA GLY A 15 12.09 -2.04 -14.86
C GLY A 15 12.21 -3.40 -15.54
N VAL A 16 12.68 -4.42 -14.83
CA VAL A 16 12.69 -5.81 -15.35
C VAL A 16 11.26 -6.31 -15.59
N GLY A 17 10.34 -6.09 -14.64
CA GLY A 17 8.91 -6.43 -14.79
C GLY A 17 8.26 -5.73 -16.00
N PHE A 18 8.59 -4.44 -16.21
CA PHE A 18 8.17 -3.69 -17.39
C PHE A 18 8.69 -4.33 -18.68
N ALA A 19 9.98 -4.66 -18.76
CA ALA A 19 10.61 -5.27 -19.93
C ALA A 19 10.00 -6.65 -20.24
N LEU A 20 9.82 -7.51 -19.22
CA LEU A 20 9.21 -8.83 -19.37
C LEU A 20 7.76 -8.77 -19.88
N THR A 21 7.02 -7.73 -19.50
CA THR A 21 5.66 -7.50 -20.01
C THR A 21 5.68 -7.00 -21.47
N LYS A 22 6.59 -6.09 -21.80
CA LYS A 22 6.76 -5.59 -23.19
C LYS A 22 7.21 -6.68 -24.15
N THR A 23 8.05 -7.60 -23.71
CA THR A 23 8.50 -8.77 -24.49
C THR A 23 7.48 -9.92 -24.47
N LYS A 24 6.29 -9.74 -23.83
CA LYS A 24 5.22 -10.73 -23.74
C LYS A 24 5.58 -12.03 -22.99
N VAL A 25 6.70 -12.05 -22.26
CA VAL A 25 7.03 -13.12 -21.31
C VAL A 25 6.02 -13.11 -20.16
N PHE A 26 5.67 -11.91 -19.67
CA PHE A 26 4.57 -11.73 -18.73
C PHE A 26 3.30 -11.37 -19.51
N ASN A 27 2.29 -12.22 -19.38
CA ASN A 27 0.92 -11.97 -19.83
C ASN A 27 -0.01 -11.72 -18.64
N ASP A 28 -1.28 -11.40 -18.89
CA ASP A 28 -2.26 -11.10 -17.85
C ASP A 28 -2.47 -12.24 -16.86
N HIS A 29 -2.41 -13.47 -17.32
CA HIS A 29 -2.53 -14.66 -16.47
C HIS A 29 -1.33 -14.77 -15.52
N THR A 30 -0.11 -14.58 -16.04
CA THR A 30 1.13 -14.58 -15.23
C THR A 30 1.09 -13.49 -14.16
N ILE A 31 0.74 -12.25 -14.54
CA ILE A 31 0.65 -11.11 -13.62
C ILE A 31 -0.41 -11.38 -12.54
N LYS A 32 -1.57 -11.93 -12.92
CA LYS A 32 -2.63 -12.30 -11.98
C LYS A 32 -2.19 -13.39 -11.01
N ALA A 33 -1.51 -14.44 -11.50
CA ALA A 33 -0.98 -15.51 -10.65
C ALA A 33 0.06 -14.99 -9.65
N MET A 34 1.03 -14.20 -10.12
CA MET A 34 2.04 -13.56 -9.26
C MET A 34 1.39 -12.67 -8.20
N THR A 35 0.42 -11.84 -8.59
CA THR A 35 -0.33 -10.98 -7.66
C THR A 35 -1.07 -11.79 -6.61
N THR A 36 -1.69 -12.90 -7.01
CA THR A 36 -2.43 -13.79 -6.09
C THR A 36 -1.49 -14.46 -5.09
N ILE A 37 -0.35 -14.98 -5.54
CA ILE A 37 0.65 -15.60 -4.66
C ILE A 37 1.22 -14.56 -3.71
N THR A 38 1.60 -13.40 -4.21
CA THR A 38 2.17 -12.32 -3.36
C THR A 38 1.17 -11.86 -2.30
N ALA A 39 -0.09 -11.63 -2.68
CA ALA A 39 -1.12 -11.13 -1.76
C ALA A 39 -1.59 -12.18 -0.73
N ASN A 40 -1.68 -13.46 -1.13
CA ASN A 40 -2.27 -14.49 -0.28
C ASN A 40 -1.24 -15.36 0.45
N VAL A 41 0.02 -15.33 0.05
CA VAL A 41 1.11 -16.11 0.66
C VAL A 41 2.25 -15.21 1.10
N GLY A 42 2.83 -14.44 0.20
CA GLY A 42 4.02 -13.64 0.48
C GLY A 42 3.79 -12.58 1.56
N ILE A 43 2.81 -11.68 1.37
CA ILE A 43 2.51 -10.63 2.35
C ILE A 43 2.07 -11.21 3.71
N PRO A 44 1.18 -12.20 3.79
CA PRO A 44 0.88 -12.87 5.06
C PRO A 44 2.11 -13.45 5.76
N ALA A 45 2.97 -14.17 5.04
CA ALA A 45 4.19 -14.74 5.59
C ALA A 45 5.14 -13.64 6.10
N LEU A 46 5.34 -12.59 5.30
CA LEU A 46 6.16 -11.42 5.68
C LEU A 46 5.60 -10.75 6.94
N THR A 47 4.28 -10.57 7.02
CA THR A 47 3.62 -9.97 8.18
C THR A 47 3.88 -10.78 9.44
N VAL A 48 3.72 -12.11 9.39
CA VAL A 48 3.94 -12.99 10.55
C VAL A 48 5.38 -12.92 11.01
N VAL A 49 6.34 -13.17 10.10
CA VAL A 49 7.76 -13.21 10.46
C VAL A 49 8.24 -11.88 10.98
N LYS A 50 7.99 -10.80 10.24
CA LYS A 50 8.54 -9.48 10.58
C LYS A 50 7.91 -8.87 11.83
N LEU A 51 6.68 -9.23 12.17
CA LEU A 51 6.11 -8.82 13.44
C LEU A 51 6.69 -9.63 14.61
N LEU A 52 6.95 -10.93 14.42
CA LEU A 52 7.53 -11.79 15.44
C LEU A 52 9.06 -11.61 15.58
N ASP A 53 9.74 -11.04 14.58
CA ASP A 53 11.14 -10.62 14.68
C ASP A 53 11.34 -9.40 15.61
N VAL A 54 10.27 -8.64 15.89
CA VAL A 54 10.30 -7.59 16.90
C VAL A 54 10.24 -8.23 18.28
N GLU A 55 11.32 -8.09 19.05
CA GLU A 55 11.50 -8.83 20.30
C GLU A 55 10.86 -8.16 21.52
N ASP A 56 10.46 -6.91 21.40
CA ASP A 56 9.98 -6.10 22.52
C ASP A 56 8.43 -5.99 22.55
N PRO A 57 7.74 -6.80 23.39
CA PRO A 57 6.28 -6.74 23.51
C PRO A 57 5.78 -5.42 24.15
N THR A 58 6.66 -4.62 24.74
CA THR A 58 6.27 -3.30 25.29
C THR A 58 5.86 -2.31 24.20
N LEU A 59 6.18 -2.62 22.92
CA LEU A 59 5.75 -1.85 21.76
C LEU A 59 4.28 -2.10 21.34
N LEU A 60 3.58 -3.07 21.97
CA LEU A 60 2.18 -3.37 21.66
C LEU A 60 1.25 -2.15 21.81
N PRO A 61 1.33 -1.31 22.85
CA PRO A 61 0.51 -0.10 22.96
C PRO A 61 0.75 0.88 21.82
N SER A 62 2.01 1.10 21.41
CA SER A 62 2.33 1.99 20.27
C SER A 62 1.84 1.43 18.94
N LEU A 63 1.89 0.10 18.74
CA LEU A 63 1.29 -0.57 17.60
C LEU A 63 -0.23 -0.36 17.54
N MET A 64 -0.94 -0.56 18.67
CA MET A 64 -2.38 -0.31 18.77
C MET A 64 -2.73 1.15 18.49
N GLN A 65 -1.94 2.08 19.03
CA GLN A 65 -2.09 3.50 18.76
C GLN A 65 -1.93 3.80 17.25
N THR A 66 -0.94 3.20 16.59
CA THR A 66 -0.76 3.34 15.14
C THR A 66 -1.96 2.84 14.35
N ILE A 67 -2.56 1.69 14.74
CA ILE A 67 -3.77 1.17 14.09
C ILE A 67 -4.92 2.17 14.22
N LEU A 68 -5.17 2.70 15.42
CA LEU A 68 -6.25 3.66 15.65
C LEU A 68 -6.04 4.96 14.87
N ILE A 69 -4.83 5.51 14.89
CA ILE A 69 -4.49 6.72 14.13
C ILE A 69 -4.66 6.47 12.63
N SER A 70 -4.27 5.29 12.15
CA SER A 70 -4.41 4.91 10.74
C SER A 70 -5.88 4.86 10.31
N PHE A 71 -6.79 4.38 11.15
CA PHE A 71 -8.23 4.45 10.88
C PHE A 71 -8.69 5.91 10.72
N VAL A 72 -8.35 6.76 11.69
CA VAL A 72 -8.72 8.18 11.65
C VAL A 72 -8.14 8.86 10.40
N LEU A 73 -6.85 8.65 10.14
CA LEU A 73 -6.16 9.22 8.99
C LEU A 73 -6.83 8.79 7.67
N LEU A 74 -7.10 7.50 7.49
CA LEU A 74 -7.74 6.98 6.29
C LEU A 74 -9.14 7.58 6.08
N PHE A 75 -9.95 7.72 7.13
CA PHE A 75 -11.26 8.35 7.03
C PHE A 75 -11.17 9.85 6.72
N VAL A 76 -10.22 10.57 7.32
CA VAL A 76 -9.97 11.99 7.01
C VAL A 76 -9.56 12.15 5.54
N LEU A 77 -8.61 11.33 5.06
CA LEU A 77 -8.16 11.39 3.67
C LEU A 77 -9.24 10.97 2.67
N LEU A 78 -10.06 9.96 3.00
CA LEU A 78 -11.23 9.58 2.20
C LEU A 78 -12.27 10.70 2.12
N GLY A 79 -12.56 11.35 3.26
CA GLY A 79 -13.46 12.49 3.31
C GLY A 79 -12.94 13.67 2.49
N ALA A 80 -11.66 13.99 2.62
CA ALA A 80 -11.00 15.03 1.84
C ALA A 80 -11.03 14.71 0.33
N ALA A 81 -10.69 13.48 -0.05
CA ALA A 81 -10.77 13.04 -1.44
C ALA A 81 -12.21 13.13 -1.99
N TYR A 82 -13.20 12.68 -1.20
CA TYR A 82 -14.60 12.77 -1.61
C TYR A 82 -15.03 14.24 -1.83
N LEU A 83 -14.63 15.16 -0.99
CA LEU A 83 -14.93 16.59 -1.14
C LEU A 83 -14.25 17.19 -2.36
N ILE A 84 -12.99 16.83 -2.64
CA ILE A 84 -12.23 17.29 -3.80
C ILE A 84 -12.93 16.85 -5.10
N PHE A 85 -13.35 15.58 -5.16
CA PHE A 85 -13.90 14.97 -6.39
C PHE A 85 -15.43 14.90 -6.41
N ARG A 86 -16.15 15.59 -5.51
CA ARG A 86 -17.62 15.50 -5.37
C ARG A 86 -18.40 15.87 -6.65
N LYS A 87 -17.79 16.70 -7.51
CA LYS A 87 -18.41 17.15 -8.78
C LYS A 87 -18.16 16.21 -9.96
N GLU A 88 -17.31 15.19 -9.80
CA GLU A 88 -17.05 14.21 -10.84
C GLU A 88 -18.23 13.21 -10.97
N ALA A 89 -18.41 12.65 -12.18
CA ALA A 89 -19.35 11.56 -12.40
C ALA A 89 -19.02 10.37 -11.50
N GLN A 90 -20.04 9.60 -11.11
CA GLN A 90 -19.90 8.56 -10.07
C GLN A 90 -18.74 7.59 -10.32
N VAL A 91 -18.58 7.12 -11.56
CA VAL A 91 -17.49 6.19 -11.94
C VAL A 91 -16.13 6.84 -11.68
N ARG A 92 -15.88 8.02 -12.25
CA ARG A 92 -14.62 8.74 -12.09
C ARG A 92 -14.36 9.14 -10.63
N ARG A 93 -15.41 9.61 -9.94
CA ARG A 93 -15.32 9.96 -8.51
C ARG A 93 -14.87 8.77 -7.68
N SER A 94 -15.47 7.61 -7.88
CA SER A 94 -15.09 6.39 -7.14
C SER A 94 -13.63 6.04 -7.32
N ILE A 95 -13.12 6.14 -8.56
CA ILE A 95 -11.71 5.89 -8.88
C ILE A 95 -10.82 6.95 -8.25
N PHE A 96 -11.09 8.24 -8.45
CA PHE A 96 -10.21 9.31 -7.98
C PHE A 96 -10.14 9.40 -6.45
N VAL A 97 -11.27 9.14 -5.76
CA VAL A 97 -11.28 9.04 -4.30
C VAL A 97 -10.40 7.88 -3.82
N GLN A 98 -10.52 6.71 -4.43
CA GLN A 98 -9.69 5.56 -4.06
C GLN A 98 -8.21 5.76 -4.41
N MET A 99 -7.91 6.28 -5.60
CA MET A 99 -6.54 6.62 -6.00
C MET A 99 -5.87 7.56 -5.00
N SER A 100 -6.62 8.55 -4.53
CA SER A 100 -6.09 9.53 -3.59
C SER A 100 -5.88 8.94 -2.20
N ALA A 101 -6.82 8.17 -1.68
CA ALA A 101 -6.80 7.71 -0.28
C ALA A 101 -6.01 6.41 -0.09
N PHE A 102 -6.03 5.48 -1.05
CA PHE A 102 -5.46 4.15 -0.89
C PHE A 102 -4.09 4.00 -1.54
N CYS A 103 -3.07 3.79 -0.71
CA CYS A 103 -1.68 3.64 -1.12
C CYS A 103 -1.27 2.19 -1.36
N ASN A 104 -0.15 2.00 -2.03
CA ASN A 104 0.51 0.71 -2.19
C ASN A 104 1.39 0.41 -0.96
N CYS A 105 0.76 0.31 0.23
CA CYS A 105 1.45 0.12 1.50
C CYS A 105 2.17 -1.23 1.61
N GLY A 106 1.59 -2.31 1.05
CA GLY A 106 2.16 -3.65 1.16
C GLY A 106 3.25 -3.91 0.12
N PHE A 107 2.96 -3.74 -1.18
CA PHE A 107 3.89 -4.14 -2.24
C PHE A 107 5.12 -3.22 -2.32
N MET A 108 4.94 -1.93 -2.12
CA MET A 108 6.01 -0.95 -2.23
C MET A 108 6.39 -0.33 -0.88
N GLY A 109 5.39 -0.14 0.01
CA GLY A 109 5.61 0.50 1.29
C GLY A 109 6.49 -0.32 2.22
N TYR A 110 6.26 -1.61 2.37
CA TYR A 110 7.04 -2.45 3.27
C TYR A 110 8.53 -2.45 2.97
N PRO A 111 8.99 -2.70 1.73
CA PRO A 111 10.42 -2.62 1.40
C PRO A 111 11.05 -1.27 1.70
N VAL A 112 10.36 -0.18 1.34
CA VAL A 112 10.86 1.18 1.55
C VAL A 112 10.93 1.52 3.04
N ILE A 113 9.91 1.15 3.82
CA ILE A 113 9.87 1.40 5.27
C ILE A 113 10.92 0.56 5.98
N THR A 114 11.09 -0.70 5.61
CA THR A 114 12.14 -1.56 6.19
C THR A 114 13.52 -0.98 5.95
N ALA A 115 13.79 -0.47 4.75
CA ALA A 115 15.06 0.15 4.42
C ALA A 115 15.30 1.48 5.14
N ALA A 116 14.23 2.26 5.39
CA ALA A 116 14.32 3.57 6.02
C ALA A 116 14.32 3.51 7.55
N LEU A 117 13.52 2.63 8.14
CA LEU A 117 13.18 2.63 9.57
C LEU A 117 13.38 1.26 10.26
N GLY A 118 13.85 0.25 9.54
CA GLY A 118 14.11 -1.09 10.08
C GLY A 118 12.85 -1.85 10.51
N ALA A 119 13.02 -2.82 11.40
CA ALA A 119 11.95 -3.72 11.85
C ALA A 119 10.84 -2.99 12.61
N THR A 120 11.17 -2.00 13.45
CA THR A 120 10.18 -1.24 14.21
C THR A 120 9.29 -0.40 13.29
N GLY A 121 9.86 0.24 12.27
CA GLY A 121 9.08 0.94 11.25
C GLY A 121 8.14 0.00 10.50
N LEU A 122 8.63 -1.19 10.12
CA LEU A 122 7.81 -2.20 9.46
C LEU A 122 6.67 -2.71 10.35
N MET A 123 6.89 -2.88 11.66
CA MET A 123 5.84 -3.21 12.63
C MET A 123 4.68 -2.20 12.57
N HIS A 124 4.99 -0.91 12.59
CA HIS A 124 3.97 0.15 12.48
C HIS A 124 3.30 0.17 11.09
N ALA A 125 4.03 -0.14 10.03
CA ALA A 125 3.45 -0.27 8.69
C ALA A 125 2.47 -1.47 8.59
N ILE A 126 2.76 -2.57 9.28
CA ILE A 126 1.84 -3.70 9.43
C ILE A 126 0.58 -3.25 10.19
N GLY A 127 0.74 -2.48 11.28
CA GLY A 127 -0.38 -1.86 12.00
C GLY A 127 -1.24 -0.97 11.10
N PHE A 128 -0.63 -0.10 10.30
CA PHE A 128 -1.35 0.67 9.27
C PHE A 128 -2.12 -0.23 8.31
N ASN A 129 -1.51 -1.31 7.84
CA ASN A 129 -2.14 -2.22 6.88
C ASN A 129 -3.35 -2.97 7.46
N VAL A 130 -3.43 -3.19 8.77
CA VAL A 130 -4.65 -3.70 9.44
C VAL A 130 -5.81 -2.74 9.23
N ALA A 131 -5.64 -1.46 9.58
CA ALA A 131 -6.65 -0.43 9.36
C ALA A 131 -6.99 -0.26 7.88
N TYR A 132 -5.96 -0.21 7.03
CA TYR A 132 -6.09 -0.12 5.58
C TYR A 132 -6.93 -1.26 5.00
N SER A 133 -6.64 -2.51 5.36
CA SER A 133 -7.37 -3.68 4.87
C SER A 133 -8.85 -3.60 5.24
N PHE A 134 -9.16 -3.17 6.47
CA PHE A 134 -10.54 -2.97 6.88
C PHE A 134 -11.24 -1.91 6.02
N VAL A 135 -10.64 -0.74 5.87
CA VAL A 135 -11.24 0.40 5.16
C VAL A 135 -11.34 0.14 3.66
N VAL A 136 -10.32 -0.43 3.03
CA VAL A 136 -10.31 -0.68 1.59
C VAL A 136 -11.34 -1.73 1.17
N TRP A 137 -11.55 -2.78 1.98
CA TRP A 137 -12.53 -3.83 1.68
C TRP A 137 -13.95 -3.51 2.13
N THR A 138 -14.16 -2.45 2.91
CA THR A 138 -15.48 -1.94 3.27
C THR A 138 -15.85 -0.71 2.45
N VAL A 139 -15.20 0.40 2.72
CA VAL A 139 -15.49 1.69 2.06
C VAL A 139 -15.07 1.66 0.60
N GLY A 140 -13.88 1.10 0.29
CA GLY A 140 -13.39 0.99 -1.07
C GLY A 140 -14.34 0.21 -1.98
N VAL A 141 -14.76 -0.99 -1.57
CA VAL A 141 -15.74 -1.79 -2.34
C VAL A 141 -17.07 -1.06 -2.47
N ARG A 142 -17.54 -0.39 -1.40
CA ARG A 142 -18.81 0.37 -1.43
C ARG A 142 -18.79 1.53 -2.42
N LEU A 143 -17.66 2.14 -2.67
CA LEU A 143 -17.52 3.21 -3.67
C LEU A 143 -17.77 2.70 -5.10
N PHE A 144 -17.44 1.43 -5.41
CA PHE A 144 -17.72 0.82 -6.72
C PHE A 144 -19.08 0.19 -6.81
N ALA A 145 -19.42 -0.65 -5.84
CA ALA A 145 -20.58 -1.58 -5.91
C ALA A 145 -21.82 -1.07 -5.16
N GLY A 146 -21.73 0.08 -4.47
CA GLY A 146 -22.77 0.49 -3.55
C GLY A 146 -22.88 -0.45 -2.34
N ARG A 147 -24.09 -0.55 -1.74
CA ARG A 147 -24.33 -1.48 -0.62
C ARG A 147 -24.51 -2.90 -1.17
N GLN A 148 -23.59 -3.80 -0.83
CA GLN A 148 -23.67 -5.23 -1.16
C GLN A 148 -23.86 -6.06 0.12
N PRO A 149 -24.79 -7.01 0.16
CA PRO A 149 -24.93 -7.93 1.31
C PRO A 149 -23.67 -8.79 1.46
N GLY A 150 -23.24 -9.02 2.70
CA GLY A 150 -22.09 -9.87 3.00
C GLY A 150 -20.70 -9.25 2.68
N MET A 151 -20.64 -7.95 2.43
CA MET A 151 -19.41 -7.23 2.09
C MET A 151 -18.31 -7.39 3.17
N TRP A 152 -18.67 -7.47 4.44
CA TRP A 152 -17.76 -7.69 5.55
C TRP A 152 -17.06 -9.06 5.53
N LYS A 153 -17.63 -10.09 4.86
CA LYS A 153 -16.95 -11.38 4.66
C LYS A 153 -15.71 -11.25 3.77
N LYS A 154 -15.67 -10.27 2.89
CA LYS A 154 -14.53 -10.00 1.98
C LYS A 154 -13.37 -9.28 2.66
N MET A 155 -13.61 -8.72 3.86
CA MET A 155 -12.54 -8.16 4.70
C MET A 155 -11.64 -9.25 5.26
N ILE A 156 -12.19 -10.45 5.48
CA ILE A 156 -11.44 -11.60 5.96
C ILE A 156 -10.58 -12.11 4.81
N ASN A 157 -9.37 -11.57 4.74
CA ASN A 157 -8.36 -11.95 3.75
C ASN A 157 -7.13 -12.53 4.46
N PRO A 158 -6.28 -13.30 3.77
CA PRO A 158 -5.10 -13.94 4.38
C PRO A 158 -4.18 -12.98 5.12
N THR A 159 -3.98 -11.77 4.60
CA THR A 159 -3.14 -10.75 5.24
C THR A 159 -3.73 -10.26 6.56
N LEU A 160 -5.05 -10.01 6.62
CA LEU A 160 -5.71 -9.59 7.86
C LEU A 160 -5.66 -10.71 8.92
N ILE A 161 -5.92 -11.95 8.51
CA ILE A 161 -5.83 -13.13 9.40
C ILE A 161 -4.40 -13.25 9.95
N ALA A 162 -3.39 -13.18 9.08
CA ALA A 162 -1.99 -13.24 9.47
C ALA A 162 -1.62 -12.11 10.43
N SER A 163 -2.09 -10.87 10.17
CA SER A 163 -1.86 -9.73 11.06
C SER A 163 -2.45 -9.94 12.45
N ILE A 164 -3.69 -10.46 12.53
CA ILE A 164 -4.34 -10.72 13.83
C ILE A 164 -3.60 -11.83 14.58
N ILE A 165 -3.30 -12.93 13.91
CA ILE A 165 -2.59 -14.07 14.54
C ILE A 165 -1.21 -13.62 15.03
N SER A 166 -0.43 -12.94 14.20
CA SER A 166 0.90 -12.48 14.57
C SER A 166 0.88 -11.42 15.68
N MET A 167 -0.14 -10.56 15.73
CA MET A 167 -0.32 -9.61 16.83
C MET A 167 -0.64 -10.32 18.17
N VAL A 168 -1.48 -11.35 18.15
CA VAL A 168 -1.77 -12.17 19.33
C VAL A 168 -0.51 -12.91 19.79
N MET A 169 0.23 -13.51 18.85
CA MET A 169 1.50 -14.19 19.18
C MET A 169 2.54 -13.20 19.74
N PHE A 170 2.65 -12.02 19.14
CA PHE A 170 3.53 -10.95 19.62
C PHE A 170 3.16 -10.51 21.04
N ALA A 171 1.87 -10.26 21.29
CA ALA A 171 1.38 -9.86 22.61
C ALA A 171 1.62 -10.92 23.70
N LEU A 172 1.58 -12.21 23.33
CA LEU A 172 1.84 -13.33 24.22
C LEU A 172 3.32 -13.76 24.23
N SER A 173 4.20 -13.02 23.55
CA SER A 173 5.64 -13.36 23.40
C SER A 173 5.88 -14.77 22.84
N LEU A 174 4.95 -15.28 22.02
CA LEU A 174 5.05 -16.58 21.39
C LEU A 174 6.00 -16.53 20.19
N ARG A 175 6.81 -17.57 20.03
CA ARG A 175 7.75 -17.72 18.91
C ARG A 175 7.37 -18.90 18.03
N LEU A 176 7.65 -18.77 16.74
CA LEU A 176 7.53 -19.91 15.82
C LEU A 176 8.71 -20.87 16.04
N PRO A 177 8.49 -22.19 15.95
CA PRO A 177 9.59 -23.14 15.82
C PRO A 177 10.52 -22.78 14.66
N THR A 178 11.83 -22.95 14.83
CA THR A 178 12.86 -22.50 13.86
C THR A 178 12.57 -22.94 12.43
N VAL A 179 12.13 -24.21 12.24
CA VAL A 179 11.83 -24.74 10.90
C VAL A 179 10.67 -23.98 10.25
N ILE A 180 9.60 -23.70 11.03
CA ILE A 180 8.43 -22.97 10.53
C ILE A 180 8.81 -21.51 10.24
N HIS A 181 9.55 -20.88 11.15
CA HIS A 181 10.05 -19.51 10.98
C HIS A 181 10.88 -19.38 9.70
N SER A 182 11.82 -20.31 9.46
CA SER A 182 12.64 -20.32 8.25
C SER A 182 11.81 -20.51 6.97
N ALA A 183 10.82 -21.42 6.99
CA ALA A 183 9.93 -21.62 5.85
C ALA A 183 9.11 -20.36 5.53
N PHE A 184 8.59 -19.69 6.56
CA PHE A 184 7.89 -18.40 6.39
C PHE A 184 8.81 -17.30 5.90
N ASN A 185 10.10 -17.27 6.32
CA ASN A 185 11.08 -16.31 5.78
C ASN A 185 11.29 -16.49 4.28
N TYR A 186 11.46 -17.72 3.76
CA TYR A 186 11.56 -17.94 2.31
C TYR A 186 10.34 -17.42 1.55
N LEU A 187 9.13 -17.62 2.10
CA LEU A 187 7.89 -17.11 1.50
C LEU A 187 7.81 -15.57 1.59
N ALA A 188 8.30 -15.00 2.68
CA ALA A 188 8.37 -13.55 2.89
C ALA A 188 9.35 -12.88 1.92
N ASP A 189 10.53 -13.48 1.72
CA ASP A 189 11.60 -12.91 0.90
C ASP A 189 11.22 -12.79 -0.58
N MET A 190 10.33 -13.66 -1.09
CA MET A 190 9.83 -13.53 -2.47
C MET A 190 8.89 -12.33 -2.65
N THR A 191 8.35 -11.76 -1.57
CA THR A 191 7.33 -10.71 -1.65
C THR A 191 7.83 -9.46 -2.34
N THR A 192 8.98 -8.94 -1.93
CA THR A 192 9.56 -7.71 -2.49
C THR A 192 9.86 -7.83 -3.99
N PRO A 193 10.63 -8.83 -4.46
CA PRO A 193 10.92 -8.94 -5.89
C PRO A 193 9.66 -9.18 -6.73
N LEU A 194 8.75 -10.06 -6.30
CA LEU A 194 7.50 -10.29 -7.03
C LEU A 194 6.64 -9.02 -7.09
N SER A 195 6.52 -8.29 -5.98
CA SER A 195 5.78 -7.04 -5.92
C SER A 195 6.31 -6.00 -6.91
N MET A 196 7.63 -5.89 -7.03
CA MET A 196 8.26 -4.95 -7.96
C MET A 196 8.08 -5.37 -9.41
N LEU A 197 8.22 -6.67 -9.72
CA LEU A 197 7.93 -7.19 -11.07
C LEU A 197 6.47 -6.92 -11.48
N ILE A 198 5.51 -7.14 -10.57
CA ILE A 198 4.09 -6.84 -10.79
C ILE A 198 3.89 -5.34 -11.00
N THR A 199 4.51 -4.51 -10.17
CA THR A 199 4.43 -3.05 -10.25
C THR A 199 4.95 -2.55 -11.60
N GLY A 200 6.10 -3.06 -12.04
CA GLY A 200 6.66 -2.76 -13.37
C GLY A 200 5.75 -3.19 -14.51
N SER A 201 5.10 -4.33 -14.36
CA SER A 201 4.11 -4.81 -15.34
C SER A 201 2.93 -3.85 -15.49
N TYR A 202 2.43 -3.30 -14.39
CA TYR A 202 1.36 -2.28 -14.44
C TYR A 202 1.79 -0.99 -15.15
N MET A 203 3.07 -0.59 -15.08
CA MET A 203 3.56 0.60 -15.78
C MET A 203 3.39 0.52 -17.30
N THR A 204 3.26 -0.68 -17.89
CA THR A 204 2.99 -0.87 -19.33
C THR A 204 1.55 -0.53 -19.72
N ARG A 205 0.65 -0.32 -18.76
CA ARG A 205 -0.80 -0.15 -18.98
C ARG A 205 -1.23 1.29 -19.21
N ILE A 206 -0.29 2.23 -19.32
CA ILE A 206 -0.62 3.61 -19.63
C ILE A 206 -1.07 3.69 -21.08
N THR A 207 -2.31 4.12 -21.27
CA THR A 207 -2.89 4.43 -22.58
C THR A 207 -2.82 5.93 -22.84
N ARG A 208 -2.91 6.34 -24.12
CA ARG A 208 -2.81 7.75 -24.50
C ARG A 208 -3.88 8.62 -23.82
N ASP A 209 -5.09 8.12 -23.68
CA ASP A 209 -6.21 8.82 -23.02
C ASP A 209 -5.93 9.07 -21.53
N ILE A 210 -5.30 8.12 -20.83
CA ILE A 210 -4.85 8.29 -19.45
C ILE A 210 -3.72 9.32 -19.36
N ALA A 211 -2.76 9.25 -20.29
CA ALA A 211 -1.61 10.14 -20.29
C ALA A 211 -1.98 11.61 -20.54
N VAL A 212 -3.08 11.88 -21.25
CA VAL A 212 -3.56 13.26 -21.52
C VAL A 212 -4.67 13.73 -20.59
N ASP A 213 -5.19 12.87 -19.70
CA ASP A 213 -6.27 13.20 -18.77
C ASP A 213 -5.77 14.11 -17.63
N LYS A 214 -6.05 15.40 -17.72
CA LYS A 214 -5.65 16.40 -16.71
C LYS A 214 -6.17 16.08 -15.30
N LYS A 215 -7.34 15.44 -15.19
CA LYS A 215 -7.89 15.05 -13.88
C LYS A 215 -7.13 13.87 -13.28
N MET A 216 -6.65 12.96 -14.11
CA MET A 216 -5.78 11.86 -13.67
C MET A 216 -4.46 12.40 -13.10
N TRP A 217 -3.81 13.37 -13.79
CA TRP A 217 -2.61 14.05 -13.30
C TRP A 217 -2.86 14.79 -11.99
N PHE A 218 -3.98 15.53 -11.91
CA PHE A 218 -4.38 16.20 -10.67
C PHE A 218 -4.57 15.20 -9.52
N THR A 219 -5.21 14.05 -9.79
CA THR A 219 -5.40 12.99 -8.80
C THR A 219 -4.07 12.40 -8.33
N CYS A 220 -3.12 12.21 -9.24
CA CYS A 220 -1.75 11.80 -8.89
C CYS A 220 -1.06 12.86 -8.01
N GLY A 221 -1.24 14.16 -8.31
CA GLY A 221 -0.74 15.24 -7.47
C GLY A 221 -1.34 15.23 -6.06
N VAL A 222 -2.65 15.02 -5.95
CA VAL A 222 -3.32 14.84 -4.65
C VAL A 222 -2.73 13.65 -3.90
N ARG A 223 -2.56 12.50 -4.57
CA ARG A 223 -2.05 11.27 -3.95
C ARG A 223 -0.58 11.40 -3.53
N LEU A 224 0.28 11.86 -4.43
CA LEU A 224 1.74 11.78 -4.26
C LEU A 224 2.34 12.99 -3.54
N VAL A 225 1.60 14.10 -3.45
CA VAL A 225 2.09 15.33 -2.82
C VAL A 225 1.15 15.81 -1.73
N LEU A 226 -0.12 16.10 -2.05
CA LEU A 226 -1.03 16.73 -1.10
C LEU A 226 -1.29 15.84 0.13
N PHE A 227 -1.62 14.56 -0.07
CA PHE A 227 -1.96 13.66 1.03
C PHE A 227 -0.78 13.28 1.91
N PRO A 228 0.43 13.03 1.40
CA PRO A 228 1.62 12.95 2.23
C PRO A 228 1.84 14.19 3.09
N LEU A 229 1.72 15.40 2.53
CA LEU A 229 1.90 16.64 3.26
C LEU A 229 0.81 16.86 4.33
N ILE A 230 -0.45 16.53 4.03
CA ILE A 230 -1.53 16.52 5.03
C ILE A 230 -1.21 15.53 6.15
N THR A 231 -0.77 14.32 5.81
CA THR A 231 -0.39 13.31 6.80
C THR A 231 0.75 13.80 7.68
N MET A 232 1.78 14.37 7.08
CA MET A 232 2.88 15.01 7.81
C MET A 232 2.36 16.06 8.79
N ALA A 233 1.58 17.03 8.29
CA ALA A 233 1.03 18.11 9.11
C ALA A 233 0.17 17.58 10.26
N LEU A 234 -0.71 16.61 10.00
CA LEU A 234 -1.56 16.02 11.06
C LEU A 234 -0.74 15.26 12.10
N THR A 235 0.24 14.46 11.67
CA THR A 235 1.04 13.63 12.59
C THR A 235 2.04 14.45 13.41
N MET A 236 2.50 15.60 12.91
CA MET A 236 3.39 16.49 13.68
C MET A 236 2.77 16.94 15.02
N PHE A 237 1.45 17.20 15.03
CA PHE A 237 0.75 17.67 16.23
C PHE A 237 0.27 16.54 17.14
N LEU A 238 0.40 15.28 16.75
CA LEU A 238 0.01 14.15 17.57
C LEU A 238 1.10 13.79 18.58
N PRO A 239 0.73 13.48 19.86
CA PRO A 239 1.66 13.03 20.88
C PRO A 239 2.00 11.53 20.68
N ILE A 240 2.71 11.23 19.61
CA ILE A 240 3.12 9.89 19.21
C ILE A 240 4.62 9.85 18.93
N GLU A 241 5.19 8.67 18.97
CA GLU A 241 6.61 8.46 18.75
C GLU A 241 7.07 8.88 17.34
N LEU A 242 8.31 9.33 17.24
CA LEU A 242 8.91 9.76 15.97
C LEU A 242 8.81 8.66 14.90
N ILE A 243 9.07 7.41 15.25
CA ILE A 243 9.00 6.26 14.34
C ILE A 243 7.60 6.06 13.76
N GLN A 244 6.54 6.29 14.55
CA GLN A 244 5.16 6.23 14.10
C GLN A 244 4.85 7.33 13.08
N LYS A 245 5.26 8.58 13.36
CA LYS A 245 5.09 9.73 12.45
C LYS A 245 5.76 9.45 11.11
N GLN A 246 7.02 9.03 11.15
CA GLN A 246 7.83 8.73 9.98
C GLN A 246 7.25 7.56 9.18
N THR A 247 6.78 6.50 9.85
CA THR A 247 6.16 5.34 9.18
C THR A 247 4.88 5.73 8.46
N LEU A 248 3.99 6.49 9.12
CA LEU A 248 2.75 6.96 8.50
C LEU A 248 3.02 7.87 7.30
N PHE A 249 3.99 8.77 7.42
CA PHE A 249 4.41 9.64 6.33
C PHE A 249 4.95 8.84 5.14
N ILE A 250 5.94 7.96 5.35
CA ILE A 250 6.51 7.12 4.29
C ILE A 250 5.43 6.25 3.63
N THR A 251 4.52 5.68 4.43
CA THR A 251 3.38 4.91 3.88
C THR A 251 2.54 5.76 2.93
N MET A 252 2.32 7.03 3.27
CA MET A 252 1.56 7.95 2.42
C MET A 252 2.37 8.48 1.23
N LEU A 253 3.69 8.33 1.16
CA LEU A 253 4.47 8.62 -0.05
C LEU A 253 4.25 7.57 -1.15
N MET A 254 3.76 6.37 -0.82
CA MET A 254 3.60 5.30 -1.79
C MET A 254 2.55 5.64 -2.85
N PRO A 255 2.71 5.17 -4.10
CA PRO A 255 1.73 5.39 -5.17
C PRO A 255 0.39 4.73 -4.87
N CYS A 256 -0.55 4.83 -5.80
CA CYS A 256 -1.87 4.21 -5.67
C CYS A 256 -1.77 2.69 -5.47
N GLY A 257 -2.60 2.16 -4.58
CA GLY A 257 -2.64 0.73 -4.30
C GLY A 257 -3.23 -0.09 -5.46
N SER A 258 -2.55 -1.17 -5.86
CA SER A 258 -3.02 -2.08 -6.91
C SER A 258 -4.30 -2.85 -6.53
N VAL A 259 -4.67 -2.89 -5.25
CA VAL A 259 -5.95 -3.46 -4.78
C VAL A 259 -7.16 -2.78 -5.45
N MET A 260 -7.04 -1.50 -5.77
CA MET A 260 -8.07 -0.75 -6.49
C MET A 260 -8.35 -1.34 -7.89
N VAL A 261 -7.32 -1.84 -8.58
CA VAL A 261 -7.49 -2.51 -9.89
C VAL A 261 -8.33 -3.79 -9.72
N ILE A 262 -8.02 -4.57 -8.68
CA ILE A 262 -8.79 -5.79 -8.37
C ILE A 262 -10.25 -5.46 -8.07
N GLN A 263 -10.49 -4.41 -7.29
CA GLN A 263 -11.85 -3.97 -6.97
C GLN A 263 -12.59 -3.43 -8.20
N ALA A 264 -11.91 -2.66 -9.05
CA ALA A 264 -12.50 -2.13 -10.28
C ALA A 264 -12.87 -3.24 -11.27
N LEU A 265 -12.03 -4.27 -11.41
CA LEU A 265 -12.31 -5.44 -12.25
C LEU A 265 -13.43 -6.32 -11.69
N THR A 266 -13.59 -6.37 -10.36
CA THR A 266 -14.56 -7.27 -9.73
C THR A 266 -15.93 -6.62 -9.55
N TYR A 267 -15.96 -5.32 -9.26
CA TYR A 267 -17.18 -4.59 -8.84
C TYR A 267 -17.48 -3.37 -9.69
N GLY A 268 -16.54 -2.94 -10.52
CA GLY A 268 -16.68 -1.74 -11.35
C GLY A 268 -17.12 -2.06 -12.78
N THR A 269 -17.01 -1.06 -13.62
CA THR A 269 -17.22 -1.13 -15.06
C THR A 269 -15.88 -1.28 -15.79
N GLU A 270 -15.91 -1.55 -17.11
CA GLU A 270 -14.71 -1.56 -17.94
C GLU A 270 -13.95 -0.22 -17.88
N GLU A 271 -14.69 0.90 -17.87
CA GLU A 271 -14.11 2.23 -17.67
C GLU A 271 -13.40 2.35 -16.32
N SER A 272 -14.03 1.83 -15.25
CA SER A 272 -13.42 1.79 -13.91
C SER A 272 -12.10 1.03 -13.91
N ALA A 273 -12.08 -0.15 -14.53
CA ALA A 273 -10.89 -0.99 -14.59
C ALA A 273 -9.76 -0.32 -15.37
N ARG A 274 -10.08 0.33 -16.50
CA ARG A 274 -9.12 1.09 -17.32
C ARG A 274 -8.54 2.27 -16.55
N LEU A 275 -9.38 3.09 -15.91
CA LEU A 275 -8.94 4.25 -15.13
C LEU A 275 -8.10 3.81 -13.92
N ALA A 276 -8.50 2.75 -13.21
CA ALA A 276 -7.78 2.22 -12.06
C ALA A 276 -6.37 1.73 -12.47
N THR A 277 -6.30 0.93 -13.53
CA THR A 277 -5.02 0.37 -14.01
C THR A 277 -4.08 1.47 -14.49
N GLY A 278 -4.61 2.42 -15.29
CA GLY A 278 -3.83 3.56 -15.77
C GLY A 278 -3.38 4.50 -14.64
N GLY A 279 -4.24 4.72 -13.64
CA GLY A 279 -3.92 5.53 -12.47
C GLY A 279 -2.83 4.92 -11.59
N VAL A 280 -2.89 3.60 -11.34
CA VAL A 280 -1.80 2.88 -10.64
C VAL A 280 -0.51 3.01 -11.43
N ALA A 281 -0.54 2.78 -12.75
CA ALA A 281 0.64 2.89 -13.60
C ALA A 281 1.25 4.31 -13.58
N LEU A 282 0.43 5.34 -13.80
CA LEU A 282 0.89 6.72 -13.83
C LEU A 282 1.45 7.15 -12.47
N SER A 283 0.72 6.89 -11.38
CA SER A 283 1.17 7.23 -10.03
C SER A 283 2.48 6.53 -9.66
N THR A 284 2.65 5.27 -10.08
CA THR A 284 3.90 4.52 -9.85
C THR A 284 5.09 5.14 -10.58
N ILE A 285 4.92 5.55 -11.84
CA ILE A 285 6.00 6.23 -12.57
C ILE A 285 6.36 7.55 -11.90
N LEU A 286 5.36 8.35 -11.55
CA LEU A 286 5.58 9.64 -10.90
C LEU A 286 6.20 9.50 -9.51
N SER A 287 5.90 8.40 -8.80
CA SER A 287 6.45 8.16 -7.46
C SER A 287 7.96 7.94 -7.46
N ALA A 288 8.55 7.56 -8.60
CA ALA A 288 10.01 7.48 -8.73
C ALA A 288 10.72 8.82 -8.45
N ALA A 289 10.07 9.93 -8.79
CA ALA A 289 10.59 11.27 -8.50
C ALA A 289 10.06 11.81 -7.15
N THR A 290 8.76 11.60 -6.85
CA THR A 290 8.14 12.22 -5.67
C THR A 290 8.59 11.60 -4.36
N ILE A 291 8.85 10.28 -4.31
CA ILE A 291 9.30 9.62 -3.07
C ILE A 291 10.67 10.16 -2.62
N PRO A 292 11.74 10.15 -3.45
CA PRO A 292 13.04 10.69 -3.03
C PRO A 292 12.99 12.17 -2.64
N LEU A 293 12.15 12.95 -3.36
CA LEU A 293 12.00 14.38 -3.09
C LEU A 293 11.35 14.64 -1.72
N LEU A 294 10.23 13.98 -1.44
CA LEU A 294 9.48 14.21 -0.20
C LEU A 294 10.11 13.52 1.01
N LEU A 295 10.91 12.46 0.84
CA LEU A 295 11.69 11.88 1.92
C LEU A 295 12.68 12.87 2.53
N GLN A 296 13.12 13.88 1.80
CA GLN A 296 13.97 14.95 2.33
C GLN A 296 13.26 15.78 3.41
N LEU A 297 11.94 15.68 3.54
CA LEU A 297 11.18 16.34 4.60
C LEU A 297 11.18 15.56 5.93
N MET A 298 11.68 14.32 5.97
CA MET A 298 11.72 13.52 7.20
C MET A 298 12.41 14.19 8.39
N PRO A 299 13.53 14.95 8.22
CA PRO A 299 14.14 15.66 9.33
C PRO A 299 13.25 16.70 10.01
N LEU A 300 12.18 17.16 9.34
CA LEU A 300 11.23 18.12 9.93
C LEU A 300 10.36 17.51 11.04
N PHE A 301 10.35 16.20 11.21
CA PHE A 301 9.67 15.53 12.34
C PHE A 301 10.49 15.56 13.63
N ALA A 302 11.82 15.83 13.55
CA ALA A 302 12.74 15.90 14.70
C ALA A 302 12.68 17.28 15.40
#